data_316231903d66d210e7ea3bf0e7ca3071
#
_entry.id   316231903d66d210e7ea3bf0e7ca3071
#
_cell.length_a   1.000
_cell.length_b   1.000
_cell.length_c   1.000
_cell.angle_alpha   90.00
_cell.angle_beta   90.00
_cell.angle_gamma   90.00
#
_symmetry.space_group_name_H-M   'P 1'
#
loop_
_entity.id
_entity.type
_entity.pdbx_description
1 polymer ?
#
loop_
_entity_poly.entity_id
_entity_poly.type
_entity_poly.pdbx_seq_one_letter_code
_entity_poly.pdbx_strand_id
1 'polypeptide(L)'
;MTLSIESEVEIDNLVGSWCLARVEPHLKHSIDFDYEIDGQAVTIYEVRPVWRGPPGDKSRLPIARLRFVKTIGRWKLFWMRANGKWVSYEPVPEVKTLKEGLLVIESDRYGCFFG
;
A
#
# COMPACT_ATOMS: atom_id res chain seq x y z
N MET A 1 8.53 12.82 12.81
CA MET A 1 9.20 11.68 13.42
C MET A 1 9.16 10.48 12.50
N THR A 2 10.24 9.71 12.47
CA THR A 2 10.30 8.47 11.70
C THR A 2 9.84 7.28 12.55
N LEU A 3 9.48 6.19 11.89
CA LEU A 3 9.19 4.93 12.56
C LEU A 3 10.46 4.37 13.22
N SER A 4 10.31 3.60 14.28
CA SER A 4 11.44 2.91 14.88
C SER A 4 11.98 1.83 13.96
N ILE A 5 13.23 1.41 14.16
CA ILE A 5 13.83 0.31 13.38
C ILE A 5 12.99 -0.97 13.52
N GLU A 6 12.49 -1.26 14.70
CA GLU A 6 11.63 -2.43 14.94
C GLU A 6 10.33 -2.34 14.14
N SER A 7 9.71 -1.17 14.09
CA SER A 7 8.51 -0.95 13.29
C SER A 7 8.79 -1.10 11.79
N GLU A 8 9.93 -0.60 11.32
CA GLU A 8 10.33 -0.75 9.91
C GLU A 8 10.55 -2.21 9.54
N VAL A 9 11.17 -3.01 10.41
CA VAL A 9 11.35 -4.46 10.20
C VAL A 9 10.00 -5.16 10.14
N GLU A 10 9.08 -4.83 11.03
CA GLU A 10 7.73 -5.38 11.02
C GLU A 10 7.00 -5.04 9.73
N ILE A 11 7.10 -3.79 9.28
CA ILE A 11 6.51 -3.34 8.02
C ILE A 11 7.11 -4.13 6.84
N ASP A 12 8.43 -4.24 6.77
CA ASP A 12 9.09 -4.97 5.70
C ASP A 12 8.62 -6.43 5.65
N ASN A 13 8.48 -7.08 6.79
CA ASN A 13 8.00 -8.47 6.85
C ASN A 13 6.54 -8.59 6.44
N LEU A 14 5.66 -7.76 6.98
CA LEU A 14 4.22 -7.84 6.74
C LEU A 14 3.84 -7.36 5.34
N VAL A 15 4.28 -6.16 4.97
CA VAL A 15 3.92 -5.55 3.68
C VAL A 15 4.67 -6.23 2.54
N GLY A 16 5.92 -6.55 2.73
CA GLY A 16 6.71 -7.29 1.74
C GLY A 16 6.08 -8.64 1.42
N SER A 17 5.69 -9.41 2.45
CA SER A 17 5.01 -10.70 2.27
C SER A 17 3.65 -10.52 1.60
N TRP A 18 2.90 -9.49 1.99
CA TRP A 18 1.61 -9.18 1.39
C TRP A 18 1.75 -8.89 -0.11
N CYS A 19 2.73 -8.07 -0.49
CA CYS A 19 3.00 -7.75 -1.89
C CYS A 19 3.35 -9.00 -2.69
N LEU A 20 4.20 -9.86 -2.15
CA LEU A 20 4.60 -11.11 -2.81
C LEU A 20 3.42 -12.09 -2.98
N ALA A 21 2.52 -12.14 -2.01
CA ALA A 21 1.38 -13.05 -2.04
C ALA A 21 0.27 -12.62 -2.99
N ARG A 22 0.21 -11.33 -3.36
CA ARG A 22 -0.85 -10.78 -4.20
C ARG A 22 -0.75 -11.20 -5.66
N VAL A 23 0.44 -11.49 -6.14
CA VAL A 23 0.68 -11.76 -7.56
C VAL A 23 1.30 -13.15 -7.72
N GLU A 24 0.66 -14.00 -8.52
CA GLU A 24 1.23 -15.29 -8.87
C GLU A 24 2.50 -15.08 -9.70
N PRO A 25 3.54 -15.95 -9.54
CA PRO A 25 4.82 -15.75 -10.22
C PRO A 25 4.73 -15.56 -11.72
N HIS A 26 3.82 -16.25 -12.38
CA HIS A 26 3.67 -16.13 -13.85
C HIS A 26 3.01 -14.81 -14.29
N LEU A 27 2.41 -14.05 -13.38
CA LEU A 27 1.78 -12.78 -13.69
C LEU A 27 2.66 -11.57 -13.35
N LYS A 28 3.84 -11.76 -12.77
CA LYS A 28 4.73 -10.66 -12.38
C LYS A 28 5.17 -9.76 -13.53
N HIS A 29 5.17 -10.26 -14.75
CA HIS A 29 5.51 -9.45 -15.93
C HIS A 29 4.41 -8.47 -16.30
N SER A 30 3.17 -8.73 -15.88
CA SER A 30 2.01 -7.90 -16.22
C SER A 30 1.63 -6.95 -15.09
N ILE A 31 1.76 -7.40 -13.84
CA ILE A 31 1.40 -6.60 -12.67
C ILE A 31 2.24 -7.06 -11.48
N ASP A 32 2.67 -6.11 -10.68
CA ASP A 32 3.39 -6.40 -9.43
C ASP A 32 2.96 -5.37 -8.39
N PHE A 33 3.33 -5.60 -7.15
CA PHE A 33 3.06 -4.69 -6.05
C PHE A 33 4.37 -4.36 -5.33
N ASP A 34 4.50 -3.11 -4.93
CA ASP A 34 5.67 -2.60 -4.22
C ASP A 34 5.20 -1.69 -3.10
N TYR A 35 6.09 -1.32 -2.22
CA TYR A 35 5.77 -0.42 -1.12
C TYR A 35 6.96 0.47 -0.81
N GLU A 36 6.68 1.57 -0.13
CA GLU A 36 7.69 2.54 0.28
C GLU A 36 7.34 3.06 1.67
N ILE A 37 8.33 3.14 2.55
CA ILE A 37 8.19 3.72 3.87
C ILE A 37 8.60 5.19 3.78
N ASP A 38 7.69 6.08 4.15
CA ASP A 38 7.93 7.52 4.15
C ASP A 38 7.48 8.11 5.49
N GLY A 39 8.43 8.49 6.33
CA GLY A 39 8.16 8.97 7.69
C GLY A 39 7.44 7.91 8.51
N GLN A 40 6.21 8.19 8.93
CA GLN A 40 5.38 7.25 9.68
C GLN A 40 4.32 6.57 8.81
N ALA A 41 4.49 6.60 7.50
CA ALA A 41 3.53 6.05 6.58
C ALA A 41 4.15 5.00 5.67
N VAL A 42 3.31 4.07 5.24
CA VAL A 42 3.63 3.08 4.22
C VAL A 42 2.70 3.32 3.04
N THR A 43 3.27 3.49 1.87
CA THR A 43 2.50 3.64 0.63
C THR A 43 2.67 2.37 -0.19
N ILE A 44 1.57 1.80 -0.66
CA ILE A 44 1.55 0.61 -1.51
C ILE A 44 1.30 1.04 -2.94
N TYR A 45 2.10 0.51 -3.86
CA TYR A 45 2.05 0.82 -5.28
C TYR A 45 1.68 -0.41 -6.09
N GLU A 46 0.91 -0.20 -7.14
CA GLU A 46 0.72 -1.16 -8.21
C GLU A 46 1.73 -0.82 -9.31
N VAL A 47 2.50 -1.82 -9.74
CA VAL A 47 3.57 -1.65 -10.72
C VAL A 47 3.19 -2.37 -12.00
N ARG A 48 3.16 -1.64 -13.13
CA ARG A 48 2.83 -2.19 -14.44
C ARG A 48 3.85 -1.77 -15.49
N PRO A 49 4.05 -2.58 -16.54
CA PRO A 49 4.89 -2.16 -17.68
C PRO A 49 4.30 -0.92 -18.36
N VAL A 50 5.16 -0.06 -18.86
CA VAL A 50 4.74 1.12 -19.63
C VAL A 50 4.53 0.70 -21.09
N TRP A 51 3.33 0.93 -21.61
CA TRP A 51 2.96 0.52 -22.97
C TRP A 51 3.73 1.23 -24.07
N ARG A 52 4.08 2.51 -23.87
CA ARG A 52 4.70 3.36 -24.90
C ARG A 52 6.04 3.94 -24.47
N GLY A 53 6.72 3.28 -23.56
CA GLY A 53 8.03 3.68 -23.10
C GLY A 53 9.12 2.75 -23.62
N PRO A 54 10.40 3.03 -23.31
CA PRO A 54 11.49 2.10 -23.57
C PRO A 54 11.21 0.74 -22.95
N PRO A 55 11.68 -0.37 -23.58
CA PRO A 55 11.51 -1.69 -23.00
C PRO A 55 12.06 -1.77 -21.58
N GLY A 56 11.29 -2.34 -20.66
CA GLY A 56 11.68 -2.47 -19.27
C GLY A 56 11.22 -1.35 -18.35
N ASP A 57 10.70 -0.25 -18.86
CA ASP A 57 10.12 0.81 -18.05
C ASP A 57 8.84 0.35 -17.39
N LYS A 58 8.62 0.80 -16.16
CA LYS A 58 7.43 0.46 -15.38
C LYS A 58 6.82 1.72 -14.79
N SER A 59 5.49 1.75 -14.70
CA SER A 59 4.77 2.78 -13.98
C SER A 59 4.44 2.29 -12.57
N ARG A 60 4.50 3.18 -11.60
CA ARG A 60 4.10 2.93 -10.21
C ARG A 60 2.89 3.80 -9.91
N LEU A 61 1.77 3.16 -9.57
CA LEU A 61 0.54 3.85 -9.20
C LEU A 61 0.28 3.64 -7.72
N PRO A 62 0.27 4.72 -6.90
CA PRO A 62 -0.05 4.57 -5.48
C PRO A 62 -1.53 4.19 -5.32
N ILE A 63 -1.80 3.12 -4.58
CA ILE A 63 -3.16 2.60 -4.41
C ILE A 63 -3.67 2.71 -2.97
N ALA A 64 -2.77 2.63 -2.00
CA ALA A 64 -3.15 2.67 -0.59
C ALA A 64 -2.03 3.28 0.24
N ARG A 65 -2.40 3.90 1.35
CA ARG A 65 -1.45 4.45 2.31
C ARG A 65 -1.92 4.16 3.72
N LEU A 66 -1.01 3.68 4.55
CA LEU A 66 -1.26 3.44 5.96
C LEU A 66 -0.32 4.34 6.76
N ARG A 67 -0.89 5.21 7.59
CA ARG A 67 -0.10 6.13 8.42
C ARG A 67 -0.27 5.80 9.88
N PHE A 68 0.85 5.58 10.58
CA PHE A 68 0.83 5.36 12.02
C PHE A 68 0.70 6.69 12.76
N VAL A 69 -0.31 6.80 13.61
CA VAL A 69 -0.52 7.97 14.47
C VAL A 69 -0.16 7.58 15.90
N LYS A 70 1.02 8.00 16.31
CA LYS A 70 1.60 7.62 17.62
C LYS A 70 0.74 8.01 18.80
N THR A 71 0.09 9.17 18.74
CA THR A 71 -0.73 9.69 19.85
C THR A 71 -1.93 8.81 20.16
N ILE A 72 -2.46 8.10 19.17
CA ILE A 72 -3.60 7.21 19.37
C ILE A 72 -3.23 5.72 19.20
N GLY A 73 -1.97 5.43 18.83
CA GLY A 73 -1.50 4.07 18.64
C GLY A 73 -2.23 3.29 17.56
N ARG A 74 -2.67 3.96 16.51
CA ARG A 74 -3.45 3.35 15.44
C ARG A 74 -2.93 3.74 14.08
N TRP A 75 -3.26 2.92 13.07
CA TRP A 75 -2.95 3.17 11.67
C TRP A 75 -4.17 3.75 10.98
N LYS A 76 -4.00 4.89 10.30
CA LYS A 76 -5.04 5.50 9.47
C LYS A 76 -4.89 5.01 8.02
N LEU A 77 -6.02 4.72 7.37
CA LEU A 77 -6.07 4.24 6.01
C LEU A 77 -6.48 5.35 5.05
N PHE A 78 -5.78 5.42 3.92
CA PHE A 78 -6.06 6.39 2.87
C PHE A 78 -6.10 5.67 1.52
N TRP A 79 -6.89 6.21 0.60
CA TRP A 79 -6.93 5.76 -0.78
C TRP A 79 -6.71 6.93 -1.73
N MET A 80 -6.23 6.64 -2.94
CA MET A 80 -5.92 7.66 -3.92
C MET A 80 -7.10 7.87 -4.85
N ARG A 81 -7.60 9.11 -4.89
CA ARG A 81 -8.66 9.47 -5.84
C ARG A 81 -8.09 9.74 -7.23
N ALA A 82 -8.95 9.73 -8.22
CA ALA A 82 -8.57 9.99 -9.62
C ALA A 82 -7.86 11.34 -9.80
N ASN A 83 -8.14 12.32 -8.93
CA ASN A 83 -7.47 13.62 -8.96
C ASN A 83 -6.05 13.62 -8.37
N GLY A 84 -5.53 12.48 -7.96
CA GLY A 84 -4.20 12.36 -7.38
C GLY A 84 -4.08 12.74 -5.92
N LYS A 85 -5.19 12.90 -5.22
CA LYS A 85 -5.19 13.27 -3.80
C LYS A 85 -5.55 12.09 -2.90
N TRP A 86 -4.84 11.99 -1.77
CA TRP A 86 -5.15 11.03 -0.72
C TRP A 86 -6.39 11.46 0.05
N VAL A 87 -7.28 10.51 0.29
CA VAL A 87 -8.51 10.73 1.05
C VAL A 87 -8.65 9.61 2.08
N SER A 88 -9.11 9.97 3.28
CA SER A 88 -9.38 8.98 4.33
C SER A 88 -10.37 7.92 3.83
N TYR A 89 -10.07 6.65 4.13
CA TYR A 89 -10.96 5.55 3.78
C TYR A 89 -12.09 5.47 4.80
N GLU A 90 -13.20 6.14 4.50
CA GLU A 90 -14.32 6.30 5.45
C GLU A 90 -14.94 5.00 5.96
N PRO A 91 -15.05 3.91 5.16
CA PRO A 91 -15.61 2.66 5.68
C PRO A 91 -14.83 2.07 6.85
N VAL A 92 -13.49 2.21 6.84
CA VAL A 92 -12.59 1.81 7.93
C VAL A 92 -11.47 2.84 8.00
N PRO A 93 -11.69 3.99 8.66
CA PRO A 93 -10.71 5.07 8.62
C PRO A 93 -9.44 4.80 9.43
N GLU A 94 -9.51 3.88 10.39
CA GLU A 94 -8.34 3.49 11.18
C GLU A 94 -8.45 2.05 11.67
N VAL A 95 -7.29 1.44 11.93
CA VAL A 95 -7.19 0.08 12.47
C VAL A 95 -6.14 0.05 13.59
N LYS A 96 -6.22 -0.96 14.43
CA LYS A 96 -5.28 -1.11 15.56
C LYS A 96 -3.90 -1.59 15.12
N THR A 97 -3.85 -2.45 14.12
CA THR A 97 -2.60 -3.07 13.67
C THR A 97 -2.43 -2.93 12.17
N LEU A 98 -1.17 -2.97 11.72
CA LEU A 98 -0.84 -2.94 10.30
C LEU A 98 -1.47 -4.13 9.57
N LYS A 99 -1.46 -5.31 10.18
CA LYS A 99 -2.06 -6.51 9.60
C LYS A 99 -3.56 -6.33 9.32
N GLU A 100 -4.29 -5.73 10.26
CA GLU A 100 -5.71 -5.42 10.05
C GLU A 100 -5.89 -4.48 8.86
N GLY A 101 -5.04 -3.46 8.74
CA GLY A 101 -5.07 -2.52 7.62
C GLY A 101 -4.86 -3.22 6.28
N LEU A 102 -3.89 -4.13 6.21
CA LEU A 102 -3.63 -4.91 4.99
C LEU A 102 -4.81 -5.80 4.62
N LEU A 103 -5.49 -6.39 5.60
CA LEU A 103 -6.70 -7.19 5.35
C LEU A 103 -7.84 -6.35 4.81
N VAL A 104 -8.00 -5.13 5.29
CA VAL A 104 -9.02 -4.19 4.78
C VAL A 104 -8.71 -3.84 3.32
N ILE A 105 -7.47 -3.53 3.00
CA ILE A 105 -7.04 -3.23 1.63
C ILE A 105 -7.26 -4.44 0.71
N GLU A 106 -6.90 -5.62 1.16
CA GLU A 106 -7.05 -6.85 0.39
C GLU A 106 -8.51 -7.15 0.07
N SER A 107 -9.42 -6.92 1.01
CA SER A 107 -10.84 -7.14 0.80
C SER A 107 -11.42 -6.19 -0.24
N ASP A 108 -10.91 -4.96 -0.30
CA ASP A 108 -11.30 -3.90 -1.24
C ASP A 108 -12.80 -3.85 -1.52
N ARG A 109 -13.57 -3.84 -0.44
CA ARG A 109 -15.02 -4.00 -0.46
C ARG A 109 -15.75 -3.04 -1.40
N TYR A 110 -15.23 -1.83 -1.55
CA TYR A 110 -15.85 -0.77 -2.35
C TYR A 110 -15.05 -0.43 -3.61
N GLY A 111 -14.02 -1.20 -3.93
CA GLY A 111 -13.22 -0.97 -5.13
C GLY A 111 -12.36 0.29 -5.10
N CYS A 112 -12.04 0.81 -3.91
CA CYS A 112 -11.26 2.05 -3.79
C CYS A 112 -9.76 1.85 -4.00
N PHE A 113 -9.23 0.66 -3.71
CA PHE A 113 -7.79 0.39 -3.77
C PHE A 113 -7.37 -0.22 -5.11
N PHE A 114 -8.10 -1.18 -5.60
CA PHE A 114 -7.74 -1.87 -6.86
C PHE A 114 -8.66 -1.54 -8.04
N GLY A 115 -9.71 -0.81 -7.77
CA GLY A 115 -10.72 -0.46 -8.78
C GLY A 115 -11.80 -1.48 -8.86
#